data_4d3c47263edab104602a919582168f83
#
_entry.id   4d3c47263edab104602a919582168f83
#
_cell.length_a   1.000
_cell.length_b   1.000
_cell.length_c   1.000
_cell.angle_alpha   90.00
_cell.angle_beta   90.00
_cell.angle_gamma   90.00
#
_symmetry.space_group_name_H-M   'P 1'
#
loop_
_entity.id
_entity.type
_entity.pdbx_description
1 polymer ?
#
loop_
_entity_poly.entity_id
_entity_poly.type
_entity_poly.pdbx_seq_one_letter_code
_entity_poly.pdbx_strand_id
1 'polypeptide(L)'
;LRVGNQTVADTLSKIPANAPETLLEALQFLRLLHYAMWCNGNYHNTIGRIDQFLYPYYRHDLDAGLLTKDEALELLEEFFVSCNRDSDLYIGIQQGDNGQTIVLGGSNEDGTDAYNELSELCLIASRDLCLIDPKVNLRVHKNTPLSVYELATTLTQKGLGFPQYTNDEIVIPALLRWGYEKKDAYNYTLAACWEILVTGYMDLVNWDSLNFLKTVQLSLIHISEPTRLRCI
;
A
#
# COMPACT_ATOMS: atom_id res chain seq x y z
N LEU A 1 23.24 15.58 -0.95
CA LEU A 1 24.37 14.66 -1.27
C LEU A 1 25.58 14.83 -0.34
N ARG A 2 25.38 15.32 0.90
CA ARG A 2 26.46 15.41 1.91
C ARG A 2 26.53 14.21 2.85
N VAL A 3 25.75 13.15 2.63
CA VAL A 3 25.62 12.04 3.57
C VAL A 3 26.47 10.81 3.20
N GLY A 4 27.25 10.89 2.12
CA GLY A 4 28.34 9.94 1.86
C GLY A 4 27.95 8.51 1.47
N ASN A 5 26.67 8.25 1.12
CA ASN A 5 26.27 6.95 0.58
C ASN A 5 26.35 6.97 -0.95
N GLN A 6 27.41 6.38 -1.49
CA GLN A 6 27.67 6.38 -2.93
C GLN A 6 26.59 5.61 -3.70
N THR A 7 26.13 4.47 -3.18
CA THR A 7 25.07 3.66 -3.81
C THR A 7 23.79 4.45 -4.00
N VAL A 8 23.36 5.20 -2.98
CA VAL A 8 22.20 6.08 -3.09
C VAL A 8 22.41 7.20 -4.10
N ALA A 9 23.61 7.79 -4.13
CA ALA A 9 23.95 8.84 -5.09
C ALA A 9 23.91 8.32 -6.53
N ASP A 10 24.47 7.14 -6.77
CA ASP A 10 24.49 6.49 -8.09
C ASP A 10 23.07 6.16 -8.55
N THR A 11 22.23 5.58 -7.69
CA THR A 11 20.82 5.31 -7.96
C THR A 11 20.07 6.60 -8.31
N LEU A 12 20.21 7.65 -7.50
CA LEU A 12 19.53 8.94 -7.72
C LEU A 12 20.04 9.72 -8.94
N SER A 13 21.20 9.38 -9.47
CA SER A 13 21.67 9.95 -10.74
C SER A 13 20.91 9.40 -11.94
N LYS A 14 20.30 8.23 -11.82
CA LYS A 14 19.56 7.51 -12.85
C LYS A 14 18.04 7.69 -12.69
N ILE A 15 17.51 7.42 -11.51
CA ILE A 15 16.09 7.55 -11.19
C ILE A 15 15.81 8.94 -10.54
N PRO A 16 14.64 9.56 -10.71
CA PRO A 16 13.46 9.09 -11.46
C PRO A 16 13.49 9.43 -12.96
N ALA A 17 14.56 10.00 -13.48
CA ALA A 17 14.63 10.41 -14.89
C ALA A 17 14.58 9.23 -15.87
N ASN A 18 15.06 8.06 -15.44
CA ASN A 18 14.99 6.82 -16.18
C ASN A 18 14.22 5.75 -15.40
N ALA A 19 13.75 4.73 -16.08
CA ALA A 19 13.12 3.57 -15.44
C ALA A 19 14.13 2.81 -14.57
N PRO A 20 13.71 2.22 -13.44
CA PRO A 20 14.55 1.33 -12.65
C PRO A 20 14.84 0.03 -13.42
N GLU A 21 15.99 -0.58 -13.16
CA GLU A 21 16.39 -1.86 -13.74
C GLU A 21 16.57 -2.94 -12.67
N THR A 22 16.90 -2.56 -11.44
CA THR A 22 17.11 -3.47 -10.31
C THR A 22 16.05 -3.31 -9.24
N LEU A 23 15.94 -4.28 -8.34
CA LEU A 23 15.03 -4.23 -7.20
C LEU A 23 15.32 -3.02 -6.30
N LEU A 24 16.60 -2.75 -6.02
CA LEU A 24 17.01 -1.58 -5.23
C LEU A 24 16.55 -0.26 -5.87
N GLU A 25 16.79 -0.10 -7.18
CA GLU A 25 16.34 1.08 -7.91
C GLU A 25 14.81 1.22 -7.90
N ALA A 26 14.09 0.10 -8.09
CA ALA A 26 12.64 0.08 -8.07
C ALA A 26 12.06 0.46 -6.71
N LEU A 27 12.60 -0.08 -5.62
CA LEU A 27 12.21 0.27 -4.25
C LEU A 27 12.51 1.75 -3.95
N GLN A 28 13.66 2.25 -4.36
CA GLN A 28 14.03 3.64 -4.15
C GLN A 28 13.17 4.60 -4.98
N PHE A 29 12.85 4.25 -6.23
CA PHE A 29 11.93 5.01 -7.08
C PHE A 29 10.52 5.06 -6.47
N LEU A 30 10.00 3.91 -6.06
CA LEU A 30 8.72 3.80 -5.36
C LEU A 30 8.71 4.69 -4.10
N ARG A 31 9.77 4.62 -3.30
CA ARG A 31 9.88 5.41 -2.07
C ARG A 31 9.89 6.91 -2.31
N LEU A 32 10.56 7.37 -3.37
CA LEU A 32 10.57 8.78 -3.76
C LEU A 32 9.18 9.28 -4.16
N LEU A 33 8.46 8.51 -4.99
CA LEU A 33 7.10 8.85 -5.41
C LEU A 33 6.14 8.86 -4.22
N HIS A 34 6.22 7.84 -3.39
CA HIS A 34 5.40 7.71 -2.19
C HIS A 34 5.62 8.87 -1.22
N TYR A 35 6.88 9.25 -0.99
CA TYR A 35 7.21 10.41 -0.18
C TYR A 35 6.69 11.73 -0.79
N ALA A 36 6.79 11.89 -2.11
CA ALA A 36 6.24 13.07 -2.79
C ALA A 36 4.71 13.19 -2.64
N MET A 37 3.99 12.06 -2.64
CA MET A 37 2.55 12.03 -2.36
C MET A 37 2.25 12.49 -0.92
N TRP A 38 3.03 12.06 0.07
CA TRP A 38 2.93 12.55 1.45
C TRP A 38 3.16 14.06 1.53
N CYS A 39 4.19 14.58 0.88
CA CYS A 39 4.48 16.02 0.87
C CYS A 39 3.34 16.85 0.25
N ASN A 40 2.51 16.24 -0.60
CA ASN A 40 1.32 16.88 -1.18
C ASN A 40 0.07 16.77 -0.28
N GLY A 41 0.20 16.29 0.93
CA GLY A 41 -0.88 16.18 1.91
C GLY A 41 -1.80 14.99 1.74
N ASN A 42 -1.42 14.00 0.94
CA ASN A 42 -2.19 12.76 0.81
C ASN A 42 -1.93 11.86 2.02
N TYR A 43 -2.99 11.49 2.71
CA TYR A 43 -2.96 10.57 3.83
C TYR A 43 -3.47 9.18 3.39
N HIS A 44 -3.04 8.11 4.05
CA HIS A 44 -3.36 6.72 3.68
C HIS A 44 -2.93 6.34 2.25
N ASN A 45 -1.73 6.73 1.88
CA ASN A 45 -1.15 6.35 0.60
C ASN A 45 -0.89 4.84 0.54
N THR A 46 -1.74 4.08 -0.16
CA THR A 46 -1.48 2.66 -0.40
C THR A 46 -0.34 2.47 -1.39
N ILE A 47 0.51 1.49 -1.09
CA ILE A 47 1.60 1.06 -1.97
C ILE A 47 1.05 0.06 -3.01
N GLY A 48 -0.02 -0.66 -2.65
CA GLY A 48 -0.69 -1.60 -3.55
C GLY A 48 0.00 -2.96 -3.62
N ARG A 49 -0.14 -3.62 -4.77
CA ARG A 49 0.33 -5.00 -5.00
C ARG A 49 1.83 -5.06 -5.24
N ILE A 50 2.59 -4.77 -4.19
CA ILE A 50 4.06 -4.65 -4.24
C ILE A 50 4.74 -5.95 -4.74
N ASP A 51 4.21 -7.08 -4.36
CA ASP A 51 4.69 -8.40 -4.77
C ASP A 51 4.48 -8.71 -6.26
N GLN A 52 3.62 -7.95 -6.95
CA GLN A 52 3.38 -8.13 -8.38
C GLN A 52 4.26 -7.21 -9.22
N PHE A 53 4.24 -5.91 -8.95
CA PHE A 53 4.98 -4.97 -9.79
C PHE A 53 6.49 -4.92 -9.51
N LEU A 54 6.94 -5.36 -8.32
CA LEU A 54 8.38 -5.50 -8.02
C LEU A 54 8.94 -6.89 -8.37
N TYR A 55 8.09 -7.91 -8.55
CA TYR A 55 8.55 -9.27 -8.81
C TYR A 55 9.46 -9.41 -10.04
N PRO A 56 9.19 -8.72 -11.17
CA PRO A 56 10.09 -8.77 -12.32
C PRO A 56 11.52 -8.30 -12.01
N TYR A 57 11.68 -7.25 -11.21
CA TYR A 57 13.00 -6.74 -10.80
C TYR A 57 13.71 -7.71 -9.86
N TYR A 58 12.98 -8.26 -8.89
CA TYR A 58 13.48 -9.28 -7.98
C TYR A 58 13.99 -10.52 -8.73
N ARG A 59 13.21 -11.02 -9.68
CA ARG A 59 13.61 -12.18 -10.50
C ARG A 59 14.80 -11.87 -11.40
N HIS A 60 14.80 -10.70 -12.04
CA HIS A 60 15.93 -10.25 -12.85
C HIS A 60 17.23 -10.27 -12.05
N ASP A 61 17.23 -9.68 -10.87
CA ASP A 61 18.44 -9.56 -10.06
C ASP A 61 18.93 -10.90 -9.52
N LEU A 62 18.01 -11.80 -9.13
CA LEU A 62 18.34 -13.17 -8.73
C LEU A 62 18.94 -13.96 -9.91
N ASP A 63 18.28 -13.93 -11.06
CA ASP A 63 18.70 -14.70 -12.24
C ASP A 63 20.03 -14.19 -12.81
N ALA A 64 20.31 -12.90 -12.66
CA ALA A 64 21.59 -12.29 -13.02
C ALA A 64 22.69 -12.46 -11.95
N GLY A 65 22.36 -13.02 -10.77
CA GLY A 65 23.30 -13.15 -9.66
C GLY A 65 23.73 -11.81 -9.04
N LEU A 66 22.93 -10.77 -9.22
CA LEU A 66 23.14 -9.43 -8.65
C LEU A 66 22.64 -9.33 -7.21
N LEU A 67 21.75 -10.24 -6.80
CA LEU A 67 21.09 -10.25 -5.51
C LEU A 67 20.88 -11.69 -5.06
N THR A 68 21.02 -11.93 -3.77
CA THR A 68 20.59 -13.17 -3.11
C THR A 68 19.21 -12.99 -2.48
N LYS A 69 18.57 -14.08 -2.08
CA LYS A 69 17.28 -14.04 -1.39
C LYS A 69 17.38 -13.31 -0.04
N ASP A 70 18.48 -13.48 0.68
CA ASP A 70 18.71 -12.82 1.98
C ASP A 70 18.94 -11.32 1.80
N GLU A 71 19.70 -10.90 0.80
CA GLU A 71 19.87 -9.48 0.46
C GLU A 71 18.56 -8.84 -0.01
N ALA A 72 17.70 -9.58 -0.71
CA ALA A 72 16.37 -9.09 -1.08
C ALA A 72 15.48 -8.89 0.15
N LEU A 73 15.56 -9.79 1.13
CA LEU A 73 14.85 -9.63 2.41
C LEU A 73 15.34 -8.37 3.13
N GLU A 74 16.65 -8.16 3.23
CA GLU A 74 17.25 -6.96 3.85
C GLU A 74 16.78 -5.67 3.17
N LEU A 75 16.74 -5.62 1.83
CA LEU A 75 16.22 -4.47 1.09
C LEU A 75 14.73 -4.19 1.39
N LEU A 76 13.91 -5.24 1.53
CA LEU A 76 12.50 -5.09 1.92
C LEU A 76 12.36 -4.59 3.36
N GLU A 77 13.18 -5.10 4.27
CA GLU A 77 13.23 -4.65 5.66
C GLU A 77 13.62 -3.17 5.77
N GLU A 78 14.65 -2.73 5.04
CA GLU A 78 15.03 -1.32 4.95
C GLU A 78 13.90 -0.45 4.39
N PHE A 79 13.20 -0.93 3.36
CA PHE A 79 12.05 -0.24 2.80
C PHE A 79 10.92 -0.11 3.84
N PHE A 80 10.60 -1.16 4.59
CA PHE A 80 9.57 -1.14 5.64
C PHE A 80 9.97 -0.19 6.78
N VAL A 81 11.23 -0.21 7.22
CA VAL A 81 11.75 0.76 8.19
C VAL A 81 11.56 2.19 7.67
N SER A 82 11.82 2.42 6.38
CA SER A 82 11.66 3.76 5.79
C SER A 82 10.21 4.26 5.83
N CYS A 83 9.23 3.37 5.69
CA CYS A 83 7.81 3.71 5.79
C CYS A 83 7.43 4.21 7.20
N ASN A 84 8.05 3.68 8.23
CA ASN A 84 7.75 4.11 9.62
C ASN A 84 8.37 5.45 9.99
N ARG A 85 9.33 5.97 9.22
CA ARG A 85 9.88 7.31 9.40
C ARG A 85 8.91 8.43 9.01
N ASP A 86 7.86 8.10 8.26
CA ASP A 86 6.85 9.08 7.82
C ASP A 86 5.90 9.50 8.94
N SER A 87 5.89 8.80 10.08
CA SER A 87 5.01 9.08 11.21
C SER A 87 5.10 10.52 11.75
N ASP A 88 6.24 11.18 11.56
CA ASP A 88 6.47 12.55 11.97
C ASP A 88 5.88 13.60 11.01
N LEU A 89 5.45 13.20 9.81
CA LEU A 89 4.89 14.12 8.81
C LEU A 89 3.45 14.56 9.14
N TYR A 90 2.76 13.81 10.00
CA TYR A 90 1.37 14.08 10.39
C TYR A 90 1.25 14.41 11.87
N ILE A 91 1.30 15.70 12.17
CA ILE A 91 1.10 16.20 13.54
C ILE A 91 -0.38 16.07 13.92
N GLY A 92 -0.67 15.33 14.99
CA GLY A 92 -2.02 15.22 15.55
C GLY A 92 -2.82 14.01 15.08
N ILE A 93 -2.26 13.16 14.24
CA ILE A 93 -2.80 11.84 13.90
C ILE A 93 -2.03 10.78 14.71
N GLN A 94 -2.60 9.60 14.85
CA GLN A 94 -2.03 8.49 15.60
C GLN A 94 -0.60 8.20 15.13
N GLN A 95 0.36 8.35 16.01
CA GLN A 95 1.76 8.06 15.70
C GLN A 95 1.93 6.59 15.27
N GLY A 96 2.64 6.38 14.18
CA GLY A 96 3.00 5.05 13.70
C GLY A 96 1.91 4.31 12.93
N ASP A 97 0.77 4.95 12.62
CA ASP A 97 -0.26 4.39 11.75
C ASP A 97 -0.60 5.38 10.64
N ASN A 98 0.18 5.35 9.58
CA ASN A 98 -0.01 6.20 8.42
C ASN A 98 -0.90 5.56 7.35
N GLY A 99 -1.36 4.33 7.57
CA GLY A 99 -2.23 3.61 6.65
C GLY A 99 -1.56 3.25 5.32
N GLN A 100 -0.25 3.11 5.32
CA GLN A 100 0.54 2.65 4.17
C GLN A 100 0.32 1.15 4.00
N THR A 101 -0.46 0.75 3.01
CA THR A 101 -0.86 -0.65 2.85
C THR A 101 -0.14 -1.29 1.67
N ILE A 102 0.43 -2.47 1.89
CA ILE A 102 0.86 -3.40 0.85
C ILE A 102 -0.14 -4.54 0.71
N VAL A 103 -0.32 -4.99 -0.52
CA VAL A 103 -1.24 -6.08 -0.84
C VAL A 103 -0.45 -7.22 -1.49
N LEU A 104 -0.63 -8.42 -0.96
CA LEU A 104 0.11 -9.61 -1.37
C LEU A 104 -0.84 -10.70 -1.89
N GLY A 105 -0.35 -11.53 -2.79
CA GLY A 105 -1.04 -12.72 -3.30
C GLY A 105 -2.31 -12.43 -4.09
N GLY A 106 -3.31 -13.28 -3.89
CA GLY A 106 -4.58 -13.26 -4.62
C GLY A 106 -4.59 -14.09 -5.87
N SER A 107 -5.63 -13.91 -6.70
CA SER A 107 -5.84 -14.67 -7.93
C SER A 107 -5.42 -13.87 -9.15
N ASN A 108 -4.82 -14.52 -10.12
CA ASN A 108 -4.69 -14.03 -11.49
C ASN A 108 -5.98 -14.22 -12.27
N GLU A 109 -6.12 -13.53 -13.42
CA GLU A 109 -7.32 -13.61 -14.27
C GLU A 109 -7.59 -15.02 -14.82
N ASP A 110 -6.56 -15.84 -14.95
CA ASP A 110 -6.64 -17.25 -15.37
C ASP A 110 -6.98 -18.22 -14.23
N GLY A 111 -7.14 -17.70 -12.99
CA GLY A 111 -7.45 -18.48 -11.79
C GLY A 111 -6.25 -19.11 -11.10
N THR A 112 -5.04 -18.83 -11.58
CA THR A 112 -3.81 -19.23 -10.88
C THR A 112 -3.55 -18.36 -9.66
N ASP A 113 -2.74 -18.87 -8.72
CA ASP A 113 -2.31 -18.14 -7.54
C ASP A 113 -1.28 -17.06 -7.94
N ALA A 114 -1.46 -15.85 -7.46
CA ALA A 114 -0.54 -14.75 -7.65
C ALA A 114 0.49 -14.62 -6.51
N TYR A 115 0.37 -15.44 -5.46
CA TYR A 115 1.37 -15.49 -4.39
C TYR A 115 2.71 -15.98 -4.94
N ASN A 116 3.79 -15.30 -4.61
CA ASN A 116 5.13 -15.57 -5.13
C ASN A 116 6.20 -15.43 -4.03
N GLU A 117 7.47 -15.66 -4.38
CA GLU A 117 8.59 -15.58 -3.43
C GLU A 117 8.71 -14.18 -2.79
N LEU A 118 8.39 -13.12 -3.51
CA LEU A 118 8.44 -11.77 -2.95
C LEU A 118 7.30 -11.52 -1.96
N SER A 119 6.13 -12.14 -2.17
CA SER A 119 5.03 -12.16 -1.19
C SER A 119 5.48 -12.81 0.12
N GLU A 120 6.20 -13.94 0.02
CA GLU A 120 6.78 -14.64 1.17
C GLU A 120 7.76 -13.74 1.94
N LEU A 121 8.70 -13.10 1.23
CA LEU A 121 9.68 -12.20 1.84
C LEU A 121 9.03 -10.99 2.52
N CYS A 122 7.98 -10.42 1.94
CA CYS A 122 7.23 -9.33 2.58
C CYS A 122 6.55 -9.77 3.89
N LEU A 123 5.99 -10.99 3.95
CA LEU A 123 5.43 -11.54 5.19
C LEU A 123 6.52 -11.75 6.25
N ILE A 124 7.68 -12.26 5.85
CA ILE A 124 8.83 -12.48 6.73
C ILE A 124 9.34 -11.15 7.28
N ALA A 125 9.59 -10.16 6.42
CA ALA A 125 10.06 -8.83 6.80
C ALA A 125 9.11 -8.16 7.81
N SER A 126 7.80 -8.20 7.56
CA SER A 126 6.80 -7.65 8.48
C SER A 126 6.79 -8.36 9.83
N ARG A 127 6.90 -9.71 9.82
CA ARG A 127 6.95 -10.53 11.04
C ARG A 127 8.19 -10.23 11.89
N ASP A 128 9.34 -10.06 11.26
CA ASP A 128 10.62 -9.95 11.94
C ASP A 128 10.86 -8.54 12.47
N LEU A 129 10.43 -7.52 11.73
CA LEU A 129 10.51 -6.12 12.14
C LEU A 129 9.45 -5.73 13.17
N CYS A 130 8.27 -6.34 13.14
CA CYS A 130 7.15 -5.98 14.01
C CYS A 130 6.79 -4.48 13.99
N LEU A 131 6.86 -3.83 12.83
CA LEU A 131 6.51 -2.43 12.62
C LEU A 131 5.05 -2.29 12.19
N ILE A 132 4.44 -1.13 12.41
CA ILE A 132 3.02 -0.87 12.08
C ILE A 132 2.84 -0.63 10.58
N ASP A 133 3.77 0.07 9.95
CA ASP A 133 3.77 0.34 8.52
C ASP A 133 4.93 -0.41 7.81
N PRO A 134 4.70 -0.88 6.59
CA PRO A 134 3.42 -0.92 5.88
C PRO A 134 2.48 -1.97 6.47
N LYS A 135 1.17 -1.66 6.47
CA LYS A 135 0.14 -2.66 6.81
C LYS A 135 0.09 -3.73 5.74
N VAL A 136 0.08 -4.97 6.15
CA VAL A 136 0.04 -6.11 5.23
C VAL A 136 -1.39 -6.58 5.05
N ASN A 137 -1.88 -6.56 3.81
CA ASN A 137 -3.08 -7.28 3.40
C ASN A 137 -2.71 -8.49 2.55
N LEU A 138 -3.22 -9.65 2.90
CA LEU A 138 -3.03 -10.90 2.16
C LEU A 138 -4.35 -11.26 1.47
N ARG A 139 -4.36 -11.20 0.15
CA ARG A 139 -5.47 -11.68 -0.67
C ARG A 139 -5.38 -13.19 -0.76
N VAL A 140 -6.48 -13.85 -0.45
CA VAL A 140 -6.59 -15.31 -0.44
C VAL A 140 -7.74 -15.77 -1.34
N HIS A 141 -7.65 -17.00 -1.80
CA HIS A 141 -8.68 -17.65 -2.61
C HIS A 141 -8.70 -19.16 -2.33
N LYS A 142 -9.65 -19.89 -2.91
CA LYS A 142 -9.85 -21.32 -2.64
C LYS A 142 -8.62 -22.22 -2.92
N ASN A 143 -7.71 -21.75 -3.80
CA ASN A 143 -6.50 -22.50 -4.17
C ASN A 143 -5.25 -22.01 -3.45
N THR A 144 -5.36 -21.01 -2.54
CA THR A 144 -4.21 -20.54 -1.76
C THR A 144 -3.64 -21.71 -0.93
N PRO A 145 -2.34 -22.03 -1.06
CA PRO A 145 -1.72 -23.15 -0.35
C PRO A 145 -1.78 -22.98 1.18
N LEU A 146 -1.91 -24.09 1.90
CA LEU A 146 -1.93 -24.09 3.37
C LEU A 146 -0.66 -23.46 3.96
N SER A 147 0.50 -23.69 3.34
CA SER A 147 1.78 -23.11 3.76
C SER A 147 1.78 -21.57 3.81
N VAL A 148 1.01 -20.92 2.95
CA VAL A 148 0.84 -19.46 2.98
C VAL A 148 0.13 -19.03 4.27
N TYR A 149 -0.93 -19.75 4.66
CA TYR A 149 -1.62 -19.48 5.92
C TYR A 149 -0.74 -19.78 7.14
N GLU A 150 0.05 -20.87 7.08
CA GLU A 150 0.99 -21.21 8.15
C GLU A 150 2.00 -20.11 8.38
N LEU A 151 2.61 -19.55 7.33
CA LEU A 151 3.51 -18.40 7.45
C LEU A 151 2.76 -17.16 7.92
N ALA A 152 1.65 -16.82 7.30
CA ALA A 152 0.87 -15.62 7.61
C ALA A 152 0.38 -15.60 9.07
N THR A 153 -0.01 -16.76 9.62
CA THR A 153 -0.41 -16.85 11.03
C THR A 153 0.73 -16.59 12.00
N THR A 154 1.99 -16.82 11.62
CA THR A 154 3.14 -16.45 12.47
C THR A 154 3.25 -14.93 12.61
N LEU A 155 2.89 -14.17 11.58
CA LEU A 155 2.77 -12.70 11.65
C LEU A 155 1.55 -12.30 12.50
N THR A 156 0.38 -12.95 12.30
CA THR A 156 -0.82 -12.69 13.12
C THR A 156 -0.53 -12.84 14.62
N GLN A 157 0.27 -13.82 15.01
CA GLN A 157 0.66 -14.06 16.41
C GLN A 157 1.46 -12.90 17.04
N LYS A 158 2.04 -12.01 16.22
CA LYS A 158 2.73 -10.80 16.71
C LYS A 158 1.79 -9.74 17.28
N GLY A 159 0.48 -9.86 17.03
CA GLY A 159 -0.52 -8.96 17.61
C GLY A 159 -0.63 -7.59 16.96
N LEU A 160 -0.05 -7.41 15.77
CA LEU A 160 -0.06 -6.11 15.05
C LEU A 160 -1.39 -5.84 14.33
N GLY A 161 -2.32 -6.79 14.28
CA GLY A 161 -3.59 -6.66 13.56
C GLY A 161 -3.50 -7.05 12.07
N PHE A 162 -2.38 -7.60 11.61
CA PHE A 162 -2.20 -8.10 10.25
C PHE A 162 -1.40 -9.41 10.21
N PRO A 163 -1.37 -10.11 9.05
CA PRO A 163 -1.98 -9.66 7.80
C PRO A 163 -3.49 -9.59 7.92
N GLN A 164 -4.10 -8.59 7.26
CA GLN A 164 -5.53 -8.57 7.04
C GLN A 164 -5.85 -9.49 5.87
N TYR A 165 -6.80 -10.41 6.04
CA TYR A 165 -7.15 -11.37 5.00
C TYR A 165 -8.32 -10.85 4.16
N THR A 166 -8.16 -10.83 2.84
CA THR A 166 -9.20 -10.43 1.89
C THR A 166 -9.48 -11.57 0.93
N ASN A 167 -10.75 -11.98 0.84
CA ASN A 167 -11.16 -13.12 0.05
C ASN A 167 -11.55 -12.72 -1.37
N ASP A 168 -10.73 -13.12 -2.35
CA ASP A 168 -10.95 -12.86 -3.78
C ASP A 168 -12.24 -13.48 -4.31
N GLU A 169 -12.70 -14.60 -3.74
CA GLU A 169 -13.96 -15.24 -4.13
C GLU A 169 -15.20 -14.38 -3.82
N ILE A 170 -15.05 -13.40 -2.95
CA ILE A 170 -16.11 -12.45 -2.58
C ILE A 170 -15.91 -11.12 -3.29
N VAL A 171 -14.69 -10.57 -3.24
CA VAL A 171 -14.40 -9.21 -3.72
C VAL A 171 -14.47 -9.15 -5.25
N ILE A 172 -13.80 -10.06 -5.95
CA ILE A 172 -13.77 -10.04 -7.43
C ILE A 172 -15.17 -10.14 -8.04
N PRO A 173 -16.03 -11.10 -7.65
CA PRO A 173 -17.40 -11.14 -8.15
C PRO A 173 -18.23 -9.89 -7.81
N ALA A 174 -17.96 -9.24 -6.67
CA ALA A 174 -18.65 -8.00 -6.32
C ALA A 174 -18.25 -6.86 -7.26
N LEU A 175 -16.94 -6.69 -7.54
CA LEU A 175 -16.43 -5.68 -8.46
C LEU A 175 -16.95 -5.90 -9.90
N LEU A 176 -16.97 -7.15 -10.36
CA LEU A 176 -17.54 -7.50 -11.66
C LEU A 176 -19.05 -7.15 -11.77
N ARG A 177 -19.83 -7.40 -10.69
CA ARG A 177 -21.25 -6.99 -10.64
C ARG A 177 -21.42 -5.47 -10.66
N TRP A 178 -20.45 -4.71 -10.14
CA TRP A 178 -20.45 -3.25 -10.18
C TRP A 178 -20.03 -2.69 -11.55
N GLY A 179 -19.64 -3.56 -12.50
CA GLY A 179 -19.34 -3.21 -13.87
C GLY A 179 -17.87 -2.95 -14.18
N TYR A 180 -16.96 -3.26 -13.25
CA TYR A 180 -15.53 -3.21 -13.54
C TYR A 180 -15.12 -4.30 -14.53
N GLU A 181 -14.18 -4.00 -15.40
CA GLU A 181 -13.59 -4.99 -16.31
C GLU A 181 -12.85 -6.08 -15.52
N LYS A 182 -12.75 -7.27 -16.10
CA LYS A 182 -12.13 -8.42 -15.45
C LYS A 182 -10.70 -8.11 -15.00
N LYS A 183 -9.87 -7.55 -15.89
CA LYS A 183 -8.48 -7.18 -15.58
C LYS A 183 -8.37 -6.26 -14.36
N ASP A 184 -9.28 -5.29 -14.23
CA ASP A 184 -9.28 -4.30 -13.18
C ASP A 184 -9.81 -4.90 -11.87
N ALA A 185 -10.87 -5.72 -11.94
CA ALA A 185 -11.40 -6.43 -10.79
C ALA A 185 -10.37 -7.39 -10.16
N TYR A 186 -9.55 -8.07 -10.97
CA TYR A 186 -8.48 -8.92 -10.48
C TYR A 186 -7.26 -8.15 -9.96
N ASN A 187 -7.11 -6.90 -10.39
CA ASN A 187 -6.01 -6.03 -9.95
C ASN A 187 -6.41 -5.04 -8.85
N TYR A 188 -7.49 -5.31 -8.13
CA TYR A 188 -7.86 -4.48 -6.99
C TYR A 188 -6.79 -4.48 -5.90
N THR A 189 -6.72 -3.39 -5.18
CA THR A 189 -5.86 -3.21 -4.01
C THR A 189 -6.67 -2.75 -2.80
N LEU A 190 -6.02 -2.58 -1.67
CA LEU A 190 -6.61 -2.03 -0.47
C LEU A 190 -5.82 -0.82 -0.01
N ALA A 191 -6.51 0.13 0.60
CA ALA A 191 -5.90 1.24 1.30
C ALA A 191 -6.28 1.20 2.77
N ALA A 192 -5.45 1.78 3.60
CA ALA A 192 -5.66 1.90 5.03
C ALA A 192 -6.03 0.56 5.69
N CYS A 193 -7.28 0.40 6.12
CA CYS A 193 -7.73 -0.79 6.82
C CYS A 193 -8.38 -1.82 5.88
N TRP A 194 -9.49 -1.42 5.21
CA TRP A 194 -10.32 -2.34 4.42
C TRP A 194 -10.91 -1.67 3.18
N GLU A 195 -10.43 -0.50 2.81
CA GLU A 195 -10.93 0.26 1.67
C GLU A 195 -10.47 -0.40 0.38
N ILE A 196 -11.42 -1.04 -0.32
CA ILE A 196 -11.16 -1.71 -1.60
C ILE A 196 -11.06 -0.65 -2.69
N LEU A 197 -9.93 -0.64 -3.39
CA LEU A 197 -9.65 0.28 -4.48
C LEU A 197 -9.43 -0.49 -5.78
N VAL A 198 -10.01 0.01 -6.86
CA VAL A 198 -9.69 -0.44 -8.21
C VAL A 198 -8.72 0.54 -8.83
N THR A 199 -7.50 0.08 -9.06
CA THR A 199 -6.39 0.91 -9.53
C THR A 199 -6.74 1.67 -10.80
N GLY A 200 -6.61 3.01 -10.75
CA GLY A 200 -6.92 3.89 -11.87
C GLY A 200 -8.39 4.29 -12.04
N TYR A 201 -9.32 3.75 -11.25
CA TYR A 201 -10.75 4.07 -11.29
C TYR A 201 -11.27 4.74 -10.03
N MET A 202 -10.63 4.50 -8.89
CA MET A 202 -11.03 5.10 -7.63
C MET A 202 -9.98 6.08 -7.17
N ASP A 203 -10.44 7.22 -6.64
CA ASP A 203 -9.58 8.17 -5.98
C ASP A 203 -8.96 7.58 -4.72
N LEU A 204 -7.85 8.14 -4.30
CA LEU A 204 -7.30 7.90 -2.97
C LEU A 204 -8.37 8.19 -1.93
N VAL A 205 -8.40 7.38 -0.87
CA VAL A 205 -9.26 7.64 0.28
C VAL A 205 -8.86 8.97 0.89
N ASN A 206 -9.61 10.01 0.56
CA ASN A 206 -9.38 11.34 1.11
C ASN A 206 -10.05 11.43 2.47
N TRP A 207 -9.25 11.38 3.50
CA TRP A 207 -9.65 11.76 4.83
C TRP A 207 -9.55 13.27 4.94
N ASP A 208 -10.70 13.93 5.14
CA ASP A 208 -10.74 15.37 5.30
C ASP A 208 -11.35 15.73 6.66
N SER A 209 -11.07 16.95 7.11
CA SER A 209 -11.58 17.43 8.39
C SER A 209 -12.94 18.10 8.19
N LEU A 210 -13.99 17.47 8.69
CA LEU A 210 -15.31 18.10 8.77
C LEU A 210 -15.34 19.07 9.96
N ASN A 211 -15.38 20.37 9.66
CA ASN A 211 -15.63 21.37 10.70
C ASN A 211 -17.12 21.37 11.06
N PHE A 212 -17.49 20.54 12.03
CA PHE A 212 -18.87 20.33 12.46
C PHE A 212 -19.51 21.63 12.96
N LEU A 213 -18.77 22.43 13.72
CA LEU A 213 -19.26 23.73 14.22
C LEU A 213 -19.58 24.70 13.07
N LYS A 214 -18.74 24.77 12.06
CA LYS A 214 -18.98 25.59 10.86
C LYS A 214 -20.20 25.09 10.08
N THR A 215 -20.37 23.80 9.96
CA THR A 215 -21.54 23.19 9.29
C THR A 215 -22.83 23.55 10.02
N VAL A 216 -22.85 23.48 11.35
CA VAL A 216 -24.00 23.89 12.16
C VAL A 216 -24.26 25.39 12.02
N GLN A 217 -23.25 26.24 12.06
CA GLN A 217 -23.40 27.67 11.85
C GLN A 217 -24.03 28.00 10.49
N LEU A 218 -23.56 27.35 9.41
CA LEU A 218 -24.11 27.54 8.07
C LEU A 218 -25.56 27.07 7.99
N SER A 219 -25.91 25.94 8.64
CA SER A 219 -27.27 25.45 8.72
C SER A 219 -28.20 26.42 9.47
N LEU A 220 -27.72 27.00 10.58
CA LEU A 220 -28.50 27.98 11.36
C LEU A 220 -28.75 29.28 10.58
N ILE A 221 -27.81 29.73 9.73
CA ILE A 221 -28.02 30.87 8.84
C ILE A 221 -29.19 30.60 7.89
N HIS A 222 -29.28 29.40 7.31
CA HIS A 222 -30.40 29.03 6.46
C HIS A 222 -31.76 28.92 7.22
N ILE A 223 -31.73 28.59 8.49
CA ILE A 223 -32.93 28.51 9.34
C ILE A 223 -33.40 29.90 9.79
N SER A 224 -32.43 30.80 10.09
CA SER A 224 -32.75 32.15 10.59
C SER A 224 -33.06 33.17 9.51
N GLU A 225 -32.75 32.90 8.23
CA GLU A 225 -32.98 33.77 7.08
C GLU A 225 -34.17 33.44 6.15
N PRO A 226 -35.06 32.41 6.43
CA PRO A 226 -36.16 32.09 5.54
C PRO A 226 -37.22 33.19 5.48
N THR A 227 -37.20 34.11 6.42
CA THR A 227 -38.17 35.26 6.48
C THR A 227 -37.79 36.41 5.58
N ARG A 228 -36.56 36.60 5.20
CA ARG A 228 -36.17 37.72 4.27
C ARG A 228 -36.52 37.44 2.82
N LEU A 229 -36.61 36.18 2.39
CA LEU A 229 -36.97 35.82 1.01
C LEU A 229 -38.48 35.81 0.75
N ARG A 230 -39.33 36.04 1.78
CA ARG A 230 -40.78 36.12 1.63
C ARG A 230 -41.32 37.56 1.59
N CYS A 231 -40.46 38.54 1.64
CA CYS A 231 -40.83 39.97 1.63
C CYS A 231 -40.34 40.71 0.37
N ILE A 232 -40.16 40.01 -0.76
CA ILE A 232 -39.94 40.62 -2.08
C ILE A 232 -41.03 40.16 -3.01
#